data_13e4d5da80adf2ed3703dc25c7611a81
#
_entry.id   13e4d5da80adf2ed3703dc25c7611a81
#
_cell.length_a   1.000
_cell.length_b   1.000
_cell.length_c   1.000
_cell.angle_alpha   90.00
_cell.angle_beta   90.00
_cell.angle_gamma   90.00
#
_symmetry.space_group_name_H-M   'P 1'
#
loop_
_entity.id
_entity.type
_entity.pdbx_description
1 polymer ?
#
loop_
_entity_poly.entity_id
_entity_poly.type
_entity_poly.pdbx_seq_one_letter_code
_entity_poly.pdbx_strand_id
1 'polypeptide(L)'
;SSFTTNYSSANQSISNNYITNYSKENWGSITSLSVSKYGDIKMGKNRNHGYESWGLTPLFSKNSRYSYYAEPSINKNENIQKNTEYSQIDLFQKFLFKVGETNLLNVNIQFSESSDIDRYDQLSIPKGSSLKFAEWYYGPQKRLLISPSLKIFPERKFMKKGVVTLAFQKINESRIKRKFNTMNRSHQIEDLKVFSINGDFDTFFNGGHSISYGLESTYNYNYSKAYDRVLEVSDNKVIGLGQKFAIPTRYPSDGSSYTSFASYINWSWNMSEFFTFNIGTRLTFTGIKASWNDIISVNPQLSKINLNSRALTTTVSMKLRPSKKVQISTVLSSGFRNPNIDDIGKIRENNGLLVVPNTFLKPEYAYNLDLGIDFKSLDNNNYISLRGFSTIISRHIGRDNYTVFSDITTPDLSTIIYNGEEVTTISNKNLGNRFIHGFSVDGFSEILNNLKLNYSLTYTDGDTNESYGPLPSISPLFGSIAMTYTKKDINIRAIYKFSQSKDANEYSFGGEDGLDETPFINGEDGLIYLGSPKWSDLSIYGSKNISSDIVLRLGLTNVFDTHYRTFASGISAPGRSLQIGLNFKL
;
A
#
# COMPACT_ATOMS: atom_id res chain seq x y z
N SER A 1 31.50 -5.99 4.28
CA SER A 1 30.73 -4.83 3.79
C SER A 1 30.29 -5.04 2.35
N SER A 2 29.31 -4.30 1.87
CA SER A 2 28.93 -4.29 0.45
C SER A 2 28.43 -2.92 0.02
N PHE A 3 28.67 -2.60 -1.24
CA PHE A 3 28.15 -1.40 -1.89
C PHE A 3 27.39 -1.79 -3.15
N THR A 4 26.18 -1.27 -3.31
CA THR A 4 25.35 -1.51 -4.50
C THR A 4 24.96 -0.17 -5.10
N THR A 5 25.14 -0.03 -6.41
CA THR A 5 24.64 1.10 -7.20
C THR A 5 23.77 0.61 -8.33
N ASN A 6 22.65 1.29 -8.56
CA ASN A 6 21.70 0.97 -9.63
C ASN A 6 21.33 2.24 -10.39
N TYR A 7 21.18 2.11 -11.70
CA TYR A 7 20.70 3.13 -12.60
C TYR A 7 19.51 2.61 -13.43
N SER A 8 18.53 3.45 -13.72
CA SER A 8 17.41 3.15 -14.63
C SER A 8 17.18 4.33 -15.58
N SER A 9 17.11 4.06 -16.88
CA SER A 9 17.03 5.10 -17.90
C SER A 9 15.62 5.70 -18.08
N ALA A 10 14.54 4.99 -17.72
CA ALA A 10 13.17 5.48 -17.92
C ALA A 10 12.83 6.67 -17.00
N ASN A 11 13.43 6.76 -15.85
CA ASN A 11 13.26 7.86 -14.90
C ASN A 11 14.60 8.42 -14.44
N GLN A 12 15.69 8.09 -15.13
CA GLN A 12 17.05 8.56 -14.79
C GLN A 12 17.39 8.37 -13.30
N SER A 13 16.85 7.31 -12.67
CA SER A 13 17.06 7.09 -11.26
C SER A 13 18.45 6.55 -10.98
N ILE A 14 19.01 7.00 -9.86
CA ILE A 14 20.25 6.47 -9.27
C ILE A 14 19.93 6.11 -7.82
N SER A 15 20.25 4.87 -7.45
CA SER A 15 20.10 4.38 -6.08
C SER A 15 21.42 3.75 -5.63
N ASN A 16 21.92 4.22 -4.49
CA ASN A 16 23.13 3.72 -3.86
C ASN A 16 22.79 3.14 -2.49
N ASN A 17 23.31 1.96 -2.20
CA ASN A 17 23.15 1.32 -0.91
C ASN A 17 24.50 0.84 -0.39
N TYR A 18 24.84 1.19 0.83
CA TYR A 18 26.01 0.70 1.55
C TYR A 18 25.55 -0.11 2.75
N ILE A 19 26.05 -1.35 2.86
CA ILE A 19 25.79 -2.24 3.99
C ILE A 19 27.12 -2.62 4.62
N THR A 20 27.20 -2.48 5.93
CA THR A 20 28.31 -3.03 6.71
C THR A 20 27.78 -3.86 7.85
N ASN A 21 28.46 -4.95 8.14
CA ASN A 21 28.18 -5.82 9.26
C ASN A 21 29.46 -6.03 10.07
N TYR A 22 29.28 -6.10 11.36
CA TYR A 22 30.32 -6.37 12.32
C TYR A 22 29.81 -7.37 13.35
N SER A 23 30.64 -8.34 13.72
CA SER A 23 30.26 -9.32 14.74
C SER A 23 31.44 -9.67 15.64
N LYS A 24 31.14 -9.83 16.91
CA LYS A 24 31.98 -10.42 17.94
C LYS A 24 31.21 -11.54 18.63
N GLU A 25 31.86 -12.22 19.56
CA GLU A 25 31.28 -13.36 20.30
C GLU A 25 29.92 -13.06 20.95
N ASN A 26 29.78 -11.90 21.57
CA ASN A 26 28.60 -11.54 22.37
C ASN A 26 27.72 -10.46 21.72
N TRP A 27 28.14 -9.86 20.62
CA TRP A 27 27.31 -8.86 19.93
C TRP A 27 27.65 -8.75 18.44
N GLY A 28 26.67 -8.27 17.69
CA GLY A 28 26.84 -7.96 16.28
C GLY A 28 26.03 -6.73 15.90
N SER A 29 26.42 -6.09 14.80
CA SER A 29 25.67 -4.98 14.22
C SER A 29 25.60 -5.05 12.72
N ILE A 30 24.50 -4.54 12.16
CA ILE A 30 24.31 -4.32 10.73
C ILE A 30 23.87 -2.88 10.55
N THR A 31 24.58 -2.14 9.70
CA THR A 31 24.21 -0.79 9.27
C THR A 31 23.95 -0.80 7.77
N SER A 32 22.84 -0.25 7.33
CA SER A 32 22.54 -0.02 5.92
C SER A 32 22.14 1.42 5.71
N LEU A 33 22.77 2.08 4.73
CA LEU A 33 22.45 3.43 4.28
C LEU A 33 22.07 3.38 2.81
N SER A 34 20.87 3.86 2.47
CA SER A 34 20.42 3.99 1.09
C SER A 34 20.16 5.46 0.76
N VAL A 35 20.61 5.89 -0.41
CA VAL A 35 20.32 7.21 -0.97
C VAL A 35 19.84 7.00 -2.40
N SER A 36 18.63 7.44 -2.69
CA SER A 36 18.00 7.29 -3.99
C SER A 36 17.50 8.61 -4.53
N LYS A 37 17.69 8.83 -5.82
CA LYS A 37 17.11 9.94 -6.56
C LYS A 37 16.39 9.39 -7.77
N TYR A 38 15.13 9.77 -7.94
CA TYR A 38 14.27 9.40 -9.05
C TYR A 38 13.93 10.66 -9.82
N GLY A 39 14.09 10.63 -11.14
CA GLY A 39 13.64 11.71 -12.02
C GLY A 39 12.25 11.40 -12.58
N ASP A 40 11.76 12.29 -13.44
CA ASP A 40 10.46 12.16 -14.09
C ASP A 40 10.35 10.87 -14.90
N ILE A 41 9.22 10.19 -14.78
CA ILE A 41 8.97 8.91 -15.47
C ILE A 41 8.63 9.17 -16.93
N LYS A 42 9.44 8.60 -17.82
CA LYS A 42 9.09 8.47 -19.23
C LYS A 42 8.26 7.21 -19.42
N MET A 43 6.98 7.35 -19.77
CA MET A 43 6.08 6.23 -20.04
C MET A 43 6.33 5.61 -21.41
N GLY A 44 5.76 4.41 -21.64
CA GLY A 44 5.76 3.76 -22.95
C GLY A 44 5.02 4.59 -23.98
N LYS A 45 5.48 4.54 -25.21
CA LYS A 45 4.90 5.31 -26.33
C LYS A 45 3.98 4.49 -27.23
N ASN A 46 4.10 3.15 -27.21
CA ASN A 46 3.30 2.27 -28.06
C ASN A 46 1.94 1.98 -27.41
N ARG A 47 0.89 2.61 -27.94
CA ARG A 47 -0.49 2.57 -27.41
C ARG A 47 -1.32 1.49 -28.10
N ASN A 48 -0.91 0.22 -27.94
CA ASN A 48 -1.58 -0.94 -28.54
C ASN A 48 -3.05 -1.12 -28.10
N HIS A 49 -3.46 -0.40 -27.05
CA HIS A 49 -4.85 -0.35 -26.57
C HIS A 49 -5.76 0.56 -27.41
N GLY A 50 -5.21 1.37 -28.35
CA GLY A 50 -5.98 2.21 -29.26
C GLY A 50 -6.34 3.62 -28.75
N TYR A 51 -6.02 3.97 -27.50
CA TYR A 51 -6.30 5.30 -26.93
C TYR A 51 -5.06 6.19 -27.04
N GLU A 52 -4.93 6.88 -28.19
CA GLU A 52 -3.69 7.60 -28.55
C GLU A 52 -3.31 8.74 -27.59
N SER A 53 -4.29 9.47 -27.05
CA SER A 53 -4.07 10.60 -26.14
C SER A 53 -3.98 10.19 -24.66
N TRP A 54 -4.37 8.96 -24.31
CA TRP A 54 -4.42 8.55 -22.91
C TRP A 54 -3.04 8.53 -22.26
N GLY A 55 -2.94 9.21 -21.11
CA GLY A 55 -1.71 9.36 -20.34
C GLY A 55 -0.79 10.48 -20.83
N LEU A 56 -1.04 11.10 -22.01
CA LEU A 56 -0.26 12.24 -22.47
C LEU A 56 -0.49 13.46 -21.56
N THR A 57 0.58 14.18 -21.27
CA THR A 57 0.56 15.38 -20.43
C THR A 57 1.13 16.57 -21.19
N PRO A 58 0.31 17.32 -21.94
CA PRO A 58 0.76 18.47 -22.72
C PRO A 58 1.18 19.65 -21.85
N LEU A 59 0.63 19.74 -20.64
CA LEU A 59 0.91 20.80 -19.68
C LEU A 59 1.42 20.21 -18.35
N PHE A 60 2.24 20.99 -17.63
CA PHE A 60 2.69 20.65 -16.29
C PHE A 60 2.92 21.89 -15.43
N SER A 61 2.89 21.74 -14.12
CA SER A 61 3.20 22.82 -13.19
C SER A 61 4.71 22.88 -12.88
N LYS A 62 5.29 24.08 -12.95
CA LYS A 62 6.63 24.39 -12.43
C LYS A 62 6.62 24.93 -11.01
N ASN A 63 5.42 25.04 -10.43
CA ASN A 63 5.30 25.53 -9.06
C ASN A 63 5.90 24.52 -8.08
N SER A 64 6.45 25.03 -7.01
CA SER A 64 7.02 24.23 -5.94
C SER A 64 6.96 25.02 -4.63
N ARG A 65 7.47 24.45 -3.55
CA ARG A 65 7.61 25.15 -2.27
C ARG A 65 8.27 26.54 -2.42
N TYR A 66 9.21 26.69 -3.37
CA TYR A 66 10.06 27.86 -3.54
C TYR A 66 9.83 28.66 -4.82
N SER A 67 9.05 28.13 -5.76
CA SER A 67 8.79 28.75 -7.07
C SER A 67 7.32 29.01 -7.31
N TYR A 68 7.02 30.11 -7.96
CA TYR A 68 5.67 30.53 -8.34
C TYR A 68 5.60 30.86 -9.83
N TYR A 69 4.66 30.25 -10.51
CA TYR A 69 4.30 30.54 -11.89
C TYR A 69 2.78 30.67 -11.99
N ALA A 70 2.30 31.75 -12.60
CA ALA A 70 0.85 32.01 -12.74
C ALA A 70 0.17 31.01 -13.67
N GLU A 71 0.91 30.53 -14.70
CA GLU A 71 0.40 29.65 -15.74
C GLU A 71 1.17 28.33 -15.77
N PRO A 72 0.53 27.21 -16.21
CA PRO A 72 1.23 25.96 -16.46
C PRO A 72 2.19 26.10 -17.64
N SER A 73 3.19 25.24 -17.68
CA SER A 73 4.18 25.20 -18.74
C SER A 73 3.87 24.10 -19.75
N ILE A 74 4.22 24.34 -21.01
CA ILE A 74 4.10 23.36 -22.09
C ILE A 74 5.12 22.24 -21.85
N ASN A 75 4.66 21.00 -21.87
CA ASN A 75 5.51 19.82 -21.84
C ASN A 75 5.96 19.47 -23.27
N LYS A 76 7.23 19.71 -23.58
CA LYS A 76 7.81 19.44 -24.91
C LYS A 76 7.82 17.94 -25.28
N ASN A 77 7.73 17.06 -24.30
CA ASN A 77 7.66 15.62 -24.50
C ASN A 77 6.54 15.06 -23.62
N GLU A 78 5.34 14.97 -24.19
CA GLU A 78 4.12 14.59 -23.48
C GLU A 78 4.15 13.17 -22.91
N ASN A 79 5.10 12.30 -23.35
CA ASN A 79 5.35 10.98 -22.76
C ASN A 79 6.21 11.03 -21.48
N ILE A 80 6.68 12.21 -21.05
CA ILE A 80 7.33 12.37 -19.75
C ILE A 80 6.30 12.87 -18.75
N GLN A 81 6.03 12.08 -17.75
CA GLN A 81 5.14 12.40 -16.64
C GLN A 81 5.88 13.34 -15.68
N LYS A 82 5.80 14.66 -15.98
CA LYS A 82 6.42 15.72 -15.18
C LYS A 82 5.84 15.74 -13.76
N ASN A 83 6.63 16.12 -12.77
CA ASN A 83 6.26 16.09 -11.37
C ASN A 83 6.13 14.66 -10.78
N THR A 84 6.89 13.70 -11.29
CA THR A 84 7.03 12.36 -10.68
C THR A 84 8.40 12.16 -10.03
N GLU A 85 9.28 13.16 -10.08
CA GLU A 85 10.60 13.11 -9.47
C GLU A 85 10.55 13.25 -7.95
N TYR A 86 11.45 12.55 -7.25
CA TYR A 86 11.68 12.71 -5.81
C TYR A 86 13.01 12.08 -5.40
N SER A 87 13.43 12.32 -4.16
CA SER A 87 14.59 11.66 -3.56
C SER A 87 14.26 11.12 -2.18
N GLN A 88 15.05 10.13 -1.73
CA GLN A 88 14.84 9.47 -0.45
C GLN A 88 16.17 9.04 0.16
N ILE A 89 16.25 9.14 1.49
CA ILE A 89 17.33 8.60 2.31
C ILE A 89 16.74 7.64 3.33
N ASP A 90 17.35 6.45 3.45
CA ASP A 90 16.97 5.42 4.41
C ASP A 90 18.19 4.97 5.20
N LEU A 91 18.05 4.95 6.52
CA LEU A 91 19.03 4.41 7.45
C LEU A 91 18.41 3.25 8.22
N PHE A 92 19.10 2.12 8.21
CA PHE A 92 18.76 0.96 9.02
C PHE A 92 19.95 0.59 9.88
N GLN A 93 19.72 0.45 11.18
CA GLN A 93 20.70 -0.02 12.15
C GLN A 93 20.08 -1.15 12.97
N LYS A 94 20.78 -2.27 13.04
CA LYS A 94 20.40 -3.39 13.90
C LYS A 94 21.58 -3.77 14.79
N PHE A 95 21.28 -3.95 16.07
CA PHE A 95 22.19 -4.55 17.04
C PHE A 95 21.64 -5.89 17.51
N LEU A 96 22.52 -6.83 17.70
CA LEU A 96 22.25 -8.13 18.32
C LEU A 96 23.20 -8.32 19.50
N PHE A 97 22.65 -8.61 20.67
CA PHE A 97 23.42 -8.91 21.88
C PHE A 97 23.02 -10.28 22.41
N LYS A 98 23.98 -11.08 22.81
CA LYS A 98 23.75 -12.25 23.68
C LYS A 98 23.48 -11.77 25.10
N VAL A 99 22.43 -12.28 25.72
CA VAL A 99 22.03 -11.97 27.08
C VAL A 99 22.02 -13.28 27.87
N GLY A 100 23.03 -13.48 28.72
CA GLY A 100 23.29 -14.80 29.32
C GLY A 100 23.75 -15.81 28.26
N GLU A 101 23.49 -17.09 28.50
CA GLU A 101 23.98 -18.18 27.64
C GLU A 101 23.13 -18.36 26.36
N THR A 102 21.81 -18.15 26.45
CA THR A 102 20.86 -18.54 25.39
C THR A 102 20.01 -17.40 24.83
N ASN A 103 19.84 -16.31 25.58
CA ASN A 103 18.90 -15.26 25.17
C ASN A 103 19.55 -14.27 24.21
N LEU A 104 18.73 -13.64 23.36
CA LEU A 104 19.17 -12.69 22.33
C LEU A 104 18.34 -11.41 22.41
N LEU A 105 19.01 -10.29 22.61
CA LEU A 105 18.40 -8.96 22.50
C LEU A 105 18.73 -8.39 21.11
N ASN A 106 17.70 -8.11 20.32
CA ASN A 106 17.80 -7.36 19.06
C ASN A 106 17.30 -5.94 19.29
N VAL A 107 17.97 -4.95 18.74
CA VAL A 107 17.49 -3.56 18.69
C VAL A 107 17.53 -3.11 17.24
N ASN A 108 16.35 -2.81 16.66
CA ASN A 108 16.22 -2.28 15.32
C ASN A 108 15.92 -0.79 15.39
N ILE A 109 16.63 0.00 14.59
CA ILE A 109 16.40 1.43 14.40
C ILE A 109 16.29 1.66 12.90
N GLN A 110 15.21 2.31 12.46
CA GLN A 110 14.99 2.68 11.07
C GLN A 110 14.64 4.17 11.00
N PHE A 111 15.25 4.86 10.07
CA PHE A 111 14.92 6.22 9.72
C PHE A 111 14.77 6.32 8.21
N SER A 112 13.71 6.98 7.77
CA SER A 112 13.43 7.25 6.35
C SER A 112 12.93 8.68 6.20
N GLU A 113 13.46 9.39 5.20
CA GLU A 113 13.02 10.73 4.83
C GLU A 113 13.01 10.88 3.31
N SER A 114 11.91 11.38 2.77
CA SER A 114 11.80 11.76 1.35
C SER A 114 11.97 13.27 1.16
N SER A 115 12.25 13.71 -0.07
CA SER A 115 11.93 15.07 -0.50
C SER A 115 10.43 15.32 -0.52
N ASP A 116 9.97 16.51 -0.94
CA ASP A 116 8.59 16.69 -1.37
C ASP A 116 8.28 15.68 -2.51
N ILE A 117 7.06 15.10 -2.50
CA ILE A 117 6.60 14.13 -3.49
C ILE A 117 5.33 14.67 -4.13
N ASP A 118 5.45 15.09 -5.38
CA ASP A 118 4.33 15.65 -6.13
C ASP A 118 3.25 14.59 -6.41
N ARG A 119 1.99 14.99 -6.31
CA ARG A 119 0.81 14.22 -6.69
C ARG A 119 0.55 14.41 -8.18
N TYR A 120 1.31 13.69 -9.00
CA TYR A 120 1.20 13.75 -10.47
C TYR A 120 -0.25 13.58 -10.96
N ASP A 121 -0.99 12.60 -10.41
CA ASP A 121 -2.40 12.34 -10.70
C ASP A 121 -3.29 13.58 -10.51
N GLN A 122 -2.99 14.42 -9.53
CA GLN A 122 -3.74 15.65 -9.26
C GLN A 122 -3.21 16.85 -10.06
N LEU A 123 -1.89 16.92 -10.28
CA LEU A 123 -1.25 18.00 -11.02
C LEU A 123 -1.50 17.92 -12.53
N SER A 124 -1.92 16.76 -13.03
CA SER A 124 -2.28 16.55 -14.45
C SER A 124 -3.76 16.81 -14.76
N ILE A 125 -4.62 17.10 -13.77
CA ILE A 125 -6.05 17.34 -13.98
C ILE A 125 -6.27 18.64 -14.77
N PRO A 126 -6.89 18.59 -15.97
CA PRO A 126 -7.16 19.77 -16.76
C PRO A 126 -8.30 20.62 -16.17
N LYS A 127 -8.24 21.93 -16.36
CA LYS A 127 -9.31 22.87 -16.06
C LYS A 127 -9.39 23.93 -17.17
N GLY A 128 -10.28 23.72 -18.14
CA GLY A 128 -10.34 24.53 -19.36
C GLY A 128 -9.04 24.40 -20.16
N SER A 129 -8.39 25.52 -20.50
CA SER A 129 -7.09 25.56 -21.18
C SER A 129 -5.88 25.49 -20.22
N SER A 130 -6.11 25.31 -18.91
CA SER A 130 -5.09 25.28 -17.87
C SER A 130 -5.16 23.98 -17.07
N LEU A 131 -4.46 23.92 -15.93
CA LEU A 131 -4.52 22.83 -14.96
C LEU A 131 -5.27 23.27 -13.69
N LYS A 132 -5.89 22.32 -12.98
CA LYS A 132 -6.64 22.58 -11.74
C LYS A 132 -5.70 23.04 -10.63
N PHE A 133 -4.57 22.34 -10.42
CA PHE A 133 -3.64 22.60 -9.34
C PHE A 133 -2.29 23.12 -9.83
N ALA A 134 -1.82 24.20 -9.20
CA ALA A 134 -0.48 24.73 -9.35
C ALA A 134 0.51 23.98 -8.44
N GLU A 135 0.05 23.58 -7.26
CA GLU A 135 0.82 22.79 -6.30
C GLU A 135 -0.08 21.72 -5.69
N TRP A 136 0.39 20.50 -5.67
CA TRP A 136 -0.19 19.41 -4.91
C TRP A 136 0.90 18.38 -4.63
N TYR A 137 1.42 18.39 -3.41
CA TYR A 137 2.50 17.48 -3.02
C TYR A 137 2.36 17.03 -1.56
N TYR A 138 2.90 15.86 -1.29
CA TYR A 138 3.25 15.47 0.07
C TYR A 138 4.55 16.18 0.44
N GLY A 139 4.60 16.90 1.56
CA GLY A 139 5.85 17.39 2.11
C GLY A 139 6.73 16.20 2.54
N PRO A 140 8.00 16.45 2.98
CA PRO A 140 8.89 15.36 3.34
C PRO A 140 8.22 14.37 4.27
N GLN A 141 8.07 13.11 3.82
CA GLN A 141 7.59 12.03 4.66
C GLN A 141 8.74 11.55 5.52
N LYS A 142 8.55 11.58 6.85
CA LYS A 142 9.57 11.18 7.83
C LYS A 142 9.04 10.04 8.67
N ARG A 143 9.84 8.99 8.81
CA ARG A 143 9.53 7.86 9.68
C ARG A 143 10.75 7.50 10.53
N LEU A 144 10.53 7.41 11.84
CA LEU A 144 11.48 6.82 12.79
C LEU A 144 10.82 5.60 13.42
N LEU A 145 11.50 4.46 13.41
CA LEU A 145 11.13 3.26 14.16
C LEU A 145 12.27 2.87 15.08
N ILE A 146 11.95 2.57 16.34
CA ILE A 146 12.86 1.93 17.32
C ILE A 146 12.14 0.72 17.86
N SER A 147 12.72 -0.48 17.68
CA SER A 147 12.08 -1.73 18.05
C SER A 147 13.08 -2.72 18.69
N PRO A 148 13.22 -2.69 20.02
CA PRO A 148 13.91 -3.76 20.75
C PRO A 148 13.03 -5.02 20.82
N SER A 149 13.66 -6.19 20.70
CA SER A 149 13.04 -7.50 20.91
C SER A 149 13.97 -8.45 21.66
N LEU A 150 13.43 -9.06 22.70
CA LEU A 150 14.15 -10.06 23.52
C LEU A 150 13.62 -11.45 23.16
N LYS A 151 14.50 -12.31 22.65
CA LYS A 151 14.24 -13.74 22.45
C LYS A 151 14.76 -14.49 23.65
N ILE A 152 13.91 -15.32 24.25
CA ILE A 152 14.23 -16.14 25.41
C ILE A 152 13.94 -17.62 25.10
N PHE A 153 14.77 -18.49 25.64
CA PHE A 153 14.67 -19.94 25.44
C PHE A 153 14.68 -20.66 26.82
N PRO A 154 13.62 -20.47 27.62
CA PRO A 154 13.54 -21.12 28.92
C PRO A 154 13.16 -22.60 28.77
N GLU A 155 13.77 -23.46 29.53
CA GLU A 155 13.43 -24.89 29.59
C GLU A 155 12.21 -25.15 30.51
N ARG A 156 11.13 -24.40 30.36
CA ARG A 156 9.91 -24.55 31.15
C ARG A 156 8.84 -25.32 30.39
N LYS A 157 8.00 -26.07 31.12
CA LYS A 157 6.95 -26.92 30.56
C LYS A 157 6.00 -26.14 29.60
N PHE A 158 5.65 -24.92 29.97
CA PHE A 158 4.68 -24.11 29.22
C PHE A 158 5.32 -23.07 28.29
N MET A 159 6.63 -22.94 28.26
CA MET A 159 7.34 -22.00 27.42
C MET A 159 8.72 -22.56 27.09
N LYS A 160 8.94 -22.89 25.82
CA LYS A 160 10.22 -23.36 25.28
C LYS A 160 10.94 -22.25 24.51
N LYS A 161 10.16 -21.33 23.97
CA LYS A 161 10.64 -20.15 23.26
C LYS A 161 9.70 -19.00 23.53
N GLY A 162 10.25 -17.81 23.69
CA GLY A 162 9.47 -16.58 23.80
C GLY A 162 10.14 -15.44 23.06
N VAL A 163 9.34 -14.52 22.56
CA VAL A 163 9.80 -13.26 21.98
C VAL A 163 8.94 -12.14 22.57
N VAL A 164 9.58 -11.16 23.19
CA VAL A 164 8.91 -9.93 23.62
C VAL A 164 9.46 -8.78 22.80
N THR A 165 8.59 -8.09 22.09
CA THR A 165 8.94 -6.97 21.21
C THR A 165 8.26 -5.71 21.71
N LEU A 166 9.02 -4.63 21.86
CA LEU A 166 8.52 -3.27 22.01
C LEU A 166 8.77 -2.52 20.72
N ALA A 167 7.88 -1.61 20.36
CA ALA A 167 8.15 -0.71 19.23
C ALA A 167 7.59 0.69 19.49
N PHE A 168 8.35 1.68 19.06
CA PHE A 168 7.94 3.07 18.96
C PHE A 168 8.12 3.53 17.52
N GLN A 169 7.08 4.15 16.95
CA GLN A 169 7.17 4.80 15.64
C GLN A 169 6.69 6.25 15.74
N LYS A 170 7.39 7.12 15.02
CA LYS A 170 6.94 8.48 14.74
C LYS A 170 6.89 8.67 13.24
N ILE A 171 5.74 9.11 12.73
CA ILE A 171 5.50 9.34 11.30
C ILE A 171 4.98 10.76 11.15
N ASN A 172 5.62 11.55 10.28
CA ASN A 172 5.15 12.86 9.89
C ASN A 172 4.79 12.84 8.41
N GLU A 173 3.61 13.34 8.08
CA GLU A 173 3.11 13.48 6.71
C GLU A 173 2.42 14.83 6.58
N SER A 174 2.54 15.46 5.42
CA SER A 174 1.81 16.68 5.13
C SER A 174 1.29 16.68 3.69
N ARG A 175 0.17 17.35 3.47
CA ARG A 175 -0.43 17.58 2.16
C ARG A 175 -0.47 19.07 1.92
N ILE A 176 0.21 19.51 0.89
CA ILE A 176 0.28 20.92 0.50
C ILE A 176 -0.36 21.06 -0.87
N LYS A 177 -1.31 21.97 -1.01
CA LYS A 177 -2.00 22.18 -2.27
C LYS A 177 -2.32 23.66 -2.51
N ARG A 178 -2.34 24.05 -3.79
CA ARG A 178 -2.75 25.36 -4.26
C ARG A 178 -3.32 25.23 -5.68
N LYS A 179 -4.49 25.80 -5.92
CA LYS A 179 -5.05 25.91 -7.29
C LYS A 179 -4.30 27.01 -8.07
N PHE A 180 -4.30 26.92 -9.40
CA PHE A 180 -3.90 28.07 -10.23
C PHE A 180 -4.82 29.26 -9.96
N ASN A 181 -4.32 30.47 -10.20
CA ASN A 181 -5.01 31.74 -9.96
C ASN A 181 -5.39 32.02 -8.49
N THR A 182 -4.73 31.33 -7.53
CA THR A 182 -4.86 31.64 -6.10
C THR A 182 -3.51 31.80 -5.46
N MET A 183 -3.43 32.66 -4.44
CA MET A 183 -2.23 32.84 -3.62
C MET A 183 -2.28 32.02 -2.33
N ASN A 184 -3.42 31.43 -2.01
CA ASN A 184 -3.60 30.65 -0.79
C ASN A 184 -3.04 29.24 -0.97
N ARG A 185 -1.99 28.90 -0.19
CA ARG A 185 -1.40 27.57 -0.11
C ARG A 185 -1.94 26.88 1.14
N SER A 186 -2.69 25.81 0.94
CA SER A 186 -3.25 24.99 2.00
C SER A 186 -2.22 23.98 2.52
N HIS A 187 -2.13 23.85 3.82
CA HIS A 187 -1.28 22.92 4.54
C HIS A 187 -2.15 22.03 5.43
N GLN A 188 -2.11 20.73 5.24
CA GLN A 188 -2.68 19.72 6.14
C GLN A 188 -1.53 18.84 6.63
N ILE A 189 -1.32 18.76 7.93
CA ILE A 189 -0.15 18.15 8.56
C ILE A 189 -0.61 17.12 9.58
N GLU A 190 -0.04 15.92 9.49
CA GLU A 190 -0.32 14.79 10.38
C GLU A 190 0.96 14.39 11.13
N ASP A 191 0.85 14.25 12.44
CA ASP A 191 1.91 13.73 13.34
C ASP A 191 1.36 12.49 14.04
N LEU A 192 1.82 11.32 13.62
CA LEU A 192 1.39 10.03 14.15
C LEU A 192 2.49 9.43 15.03
N LYS A 193 2.11 9.04 16.26
CA LYS A 193 2.95 8.26 17.17
C LYS A 193 2.29 6.92 17.43
N VAL A 194 3.09 5.85 17.36
CA VAL A 194 2.65 4.47 17.57
C VAL A 194 3.53 3.83 18.64
N PHE A 195 2.91 3.24 19.63
CA PHE A 195 3.55 2.41 20.66
C PHE A 195 2.95 1.02 20.57
N SER A 196 3.78 -0.01 20.59
CA SER A 196 3.30 -1.40 20.65
C SER A 196 4.17 -2.26 21.56
N ILE A 197 3.52 -3.26 22.15
CA ILE A 197 4.14 -4.35 22.88
C ILE A 197 3.51 -5.66 22.44
N ASN A 198 4.34 -6.63 22.08
CA ASN A 198 3.93 -7.98 21.68
C ASN A 198 4.74 -8.99 22.50
N GLY A 199 4.07 -10.02 23.00
CA GLY A 199 4.70 -11.19 23.61
C GLY A 199 4.18 -12.45 22.94
N ASP A 200 5.07 -13.21 22.29
CA ASP A 200 4.77 -14.43 21.54
C ASP A 200 5.54 -15.59 22.16
N PHE A 201 4.86 -16.68 22.46
CA PHE A 201 5.40 -17.81 23.20
C PHE A 201 5.03 -19.12 22.53
N ASP A 202 6.00 -20.04 22.45
CA ASP A 202 5.82 -21.37 21.88
C ASP A 202 6.16 -22.44 22.92
N THR A 203 5.36 -23.51 22.90
CA THR A 203 5.64 -24.73 23.64
C THR A 203 5.38 -25.96 22.76
N PHE A 204 6.15 -27.00 22.99
CA PHE A 204 6.10 -28.25 22.24
C PHE A 204 5.91 -29.40 23.18
N PHE A 205 5.04 -30.34 22.83
CA PHE A 205 4.73 -31.52 23.60
C PHE A 205 4.99 -32.80 22.78
N ASN A 206 5.11 -33.90 23.44
CA ASN A 206 5.21 -35.20 22.80
C ASN A 206 3.95 -35.50 21.95
N GLY A 207 4.06 -36.36 20.96
CA GLY A 207 2.94 -36.71 20.08
C GLY A 207 2.65 -35.67 18.98
N GLY A 208 3.59 -34.79 18.67
CA GLY A 208 3.47 -33.84 17.56
C GLY A 208 2.62 -32.60 17.86
N HIS A 209 2.34 -32.32 19.13
CA HIS A 209 1.56 -31.15 19.53
C HIS A 209 2.43 -29.93 19.76
N SER A 210 1.99 -28.76 19.29
CA SER A 210 2.56 -27.46 19.66
C SER A 210 1.48 -26.45 19.96
N ILE A 211 1.78 -25.53 20.86
CA ILE A 211 0.91 -24.41 21.22
C ILE A 211 1.73 -23.13 21.09
N SER A 212 1.22 -22.20 20.27
CA SER A 212 1.70 -20.82 20.20
C SER A 212 0.63 -19.91 20.81
N TYR A 213 1.03 -19.01 21.69
CA TYR A 213 0.11 -18.09 22.36
C TYR A 213 0.78 -16.74 22.60
N GLY A 214 -0.02 -15.70 22.72
CA GLY A 214 0.56 -14.38 22.91
C GLY A 214 -0.44 -13.31 23.30
N LEU A 215 0.16 -12.17 23.63
CA LEU A 215 -0.53 -10.91 23.93
C LEU A 215 0.04 -9.81 23.06
N GLU A 216 -0.83 -8.91 22.62
CA GLU A 216 -0.48 -7.75 21.81
C GLU A 216 -1.22 -6.53 22.32
N SER A 217 -0.53 -5.40 22.42
CA SER A 217 -1.15 -4.11 22.67
C SER A 217 -0.53 -3.04 21.76
N THR A 218 -1.39 -2.21 21.17
CA THR A 218 -0.97 -1.09 20.31
C THR A 218 -1.75 0.15 20.73
N TYR A 219 -1.04 1.28 20.81
CA TYR A 219 -1.60 2.60 21.03
C TYR A 219 -1.09 3.55 19.97
N ASN A 220 -2.02 4.13 19.18
CA ASN A 220 -1.74 5.12 18.16
C ASN A 220 -2.32 6.46 18.60
N TYR A 221 -1.58 7.53 18.40
CA TYR A 221 -2.05 8.89 18.59
C TYR A 221 -1.71 9.73 17.38
N ASN A 222 -2.75 10.32 16.76
CA ASN A 222 -2.61 11.22 15.61
C ASN A 222 -3.03 12.62 16.00
N TYR A 223 -2.20 13.60 15.65
CA TYR A 223 -2.46 15.01 15.78
C TYR A 223 -2.50 15.66 14.40
N SER A 224 -3.62 16.30 14.06
CA SER A 224 -3.88 16.89 12.75
C SER A 224 -3.94 18.41 12.86
N LYS A 225 -3.30 19.11 11.92
CA LYS A 225 -3.34 20.58 11.79
C LYS A 225 -3.64 20.95 10.36
N ALA A 226 -4.42 22.01 10.17
CA ALA A 226 -4.60 22.57 8.85
C ALA A 226 -4.69 24.11 8.89
N TYR A 227 -4.13 24.73 7.85
CA TYR A 227 -4.18 26.16 7.66
C TYR A 227 -3.82 26.54 6.23
N ASP A 228 -4.32 27.67 5.79
CA ASP A 228 -3.87 28.36 4.58
C ASP A 228 -2.83 29.41 4.91
N ARG A 229 -1.92 29.64 3.98
CA ARG A 229 -0.96 30.76 3.98
C ARG A 229 -1.03 31.48 2.65
N VAL A 230 -1.12 32.81 2.68
CA VAL A 230 -0.98 33.64 1.50
C VAL A 230 0.50 33.66 1.06
N LEU A 231 0.78 33.36 -0.20
CA LEU A 231 2.14 33.44 -0.74
C LEU A 231 2.54 34.90 -0.94
N GLU A 232 3.76 35.23 -0.54
CA GLU A 232 4.46 36.45 -0.94
C GLU A 232 5.44 36.09 -2.04
N VAL A 233 5.27 36.69 -3.23
CA VAL A 233 6.00 36.28 -4.43
C VAL A 233 6.72 37.47 -5.07
N SER A 234 7.93 37.24 -5.59
CA SER A 234 8.69 38.18 -6.43
C SER A 234 9.52 37.36 -7.42
N ASP A 235 9.57 37.81 -8.69
CA ASP A 235 10.38 37.21 -9.76
C ASP A 235 10.30 35.70 -9.88
N ASN A 236 9.07 35.18 -9.90
CA ASN A 236 8.75 33.76 -9.91
C ASN A 236 9.28 32.95 -8.69
N LYS A 237 9.61 33.61 -7.59
CA LYS A 237 10.04 32.98 -6.34
C LYS A 237 9.02 33.24 -5.23
N VAL A 238 8.82 32.26 -4.38
CA VAL A 238 8.13 32.43 -3.10
C VAL A 238 9.15 33.01 -2.13
N ILE A 239 8.98 34.28 -1.77
CA ILE A 239 9.89 35.03 -0.86
C ILE A 239 9.42 34.99 0.58
N GLY A 240 8.14 34.69 0.84
CA GLY A 240 7.56 34.65 2.17
C GLY A 240 6.20 33.95 2.21
N LEU A 241 5.73 33.75 3.43
CA LEU A 241 4.38 33.25 3.76
C LEU A 241 3.70 34.28 4.65
N GLY A 242 2.76 35.01 4.09
CA GLY A 242 2.00 36.07 4.76
C GLY A 242 0.94 35.52 5.71
N GLN A 243 -0.27 36.13 5.66
CA GLN A 243 -1.35 35.86 6.58
C GLN A 243 -1.73 34.36 6.64
N LYS A 244 -2.03 33.87 7.84
CA LYS A 244 -2.47 32.52 8.12
C LYS A 244 -3.95 32.47 8.43
N PHE A 245 -4.67 31.55 7.80
CA PHE A 245 -6.08 31.30 8.02
C PHE A 245 -6.31 29.86 8.46
N ALA A 246 -7.23 29.62 9.38
CA ALA A 246 -7.65 28.28 9.74
C ALA A 246 -8.51 27.67 8.62
N ILE A 247 -8.28 26.40 8.32
CA ILE A 247 -9.10 25.59 7.42
C ILE A 247 -9.42 24.24 8.11
N PRO A 248 -10.45 23.49 7.67
CA PRO A 248 -10.76 22.19 8.23
C PRO A 248 -9.58 21.21 8.11
N THR A 249 -9.31 20.51 9.20
CA THR A 249 -8.32 19.43 9.22
C THR A 249 -8.83 18.21 8.50
N ARG A 250 -7.93 17.35 8.03
CA ARG A 250 -8.28 16.07 7.41
C ARG A 250 -8.83 15.06 8.42
N TYR A 251 -8.24 15.01 9.60
CA TYR A 251 -8.61 14.17 10.73
C TYR A 251 -8.95 15.05 11.94
N PRO A 252 -9.47 14.49 13.05
CA PRO A 252 -9.87 15.26 14.22
C PRO A 252 -8.81 16.24 14.72
N SER A 253 -9.18 17.53 14.76
CA SER A 253 -8.27 18.66 15.05
C SER A 253 -7.76 18.71 16.48
N ASP A 254 -8.52 18.17 17.44
CA ASP A 254 -8.15 18.06 18.85
C ASP A 254 -7.46 16.72 19.17
N GLY A 255 -7.07 15.97 18.12
CA GLY A 255 -6.40 14.71 18.20
C GLY A 255 -7.31 13.49 18.15
N SER A 256 -6.71 12.37 17.80
CA SER A 256 -7.38 11.08 17.78
C SER A 256 -6.44 9.98 18.28
N SER A 257 -7.00 8.99 18.97
CA SER A 257 -6.27 7.81 19.41
C SER A 257 -6.98 6.53 19.03
N TYR A 258 -6.19 5.52 18.71
CA TYR A 258 -6.62 4.15 18.50
C TYR A 258 -5.85 3.24 19.45
N THR A 259 -6.58 2.44 20.23
CA THR A 259 -6.02 1.45 21.14
C THR A 259 -6.49 0.07 20.72
N SER A 260 -5.58 -0.89 20.67
CA SER A 260 -5.89 -2.30 20.46
C SER A 260 -5.22 -3.14 21.52
N PHE A 261 -5.95 -4.10 22.07
CA PHE A 261 -5.42 -5.16 22.93
C PHE A 261 -5.93 -6.49 22.41
N ALA A 262 -5.05 -7.47 22.28
CA ALA A 262 -5.44 -8.79 21.82
C ALA A 262 -4.70 -9.89 22.58
N SER A 263 -5.37 -11.04 22.70
CA SER A 263 -4.78 -12.31 23.13
C SER A 263 -5.12 -13.38 22.11
N TYR A 264 -4.21 -14.31 21.90
CA TYR A 264 -4.43 -15.42 20.99
C TYR A 264 -3.81 -16.72 21.51
N ILE A 265 -4.35 -17.82 21.02
CA ILE A 265 -3.80 -19.16 21.17
C ILE A 265 -4.00 -19.92 19.87
N ASN A 266 -2.97 -20.65 19.47
CA ASN A 266 -2.99 -21.53 18.32
C ASN A 266 -2.44 -22.91 18.74
N TRP A 267 -3.20 -23.95 18.50
CA TRP A 267 -2.81 -25.34 18.68
C TRP A 267 -2.58 -25.99 17.34
N SER A 268 -1.42 -26.61 17.17
CA SER A 268 -1.03 -27.36 16.00
C SER A 268 -0.76 -28.81 16.40
N TRP A 269 -1.28 -29.74 15.63
CA TRP A 269 -1.09 -31.17 15.81
C TRP A 269 -0.61 -31.84 14.52
N ASN A 270 0.64 -32.27 14.53
CA ASN A 270 1.22 -33.10 13.50
C ASN A 270 0.93 -34.56 13.86
N MET A 271 -0.28 -35.05 13.51
CA MET A 271 -0.74 -36.39 13.83
C MET A 271 0.13 -37.46 13.16
N SER A 272 0.60 -37.18 11.94
CA SER A 272 1.48 -38.04 11.16
C SER A 272 2.22 -37.24 10.09
N GLU A 273 3.09 -37.88 9.31
CA GLU A 273 3.69 -37.27 8.11
C GLU A 273 2.63 -36.86 7.08
N PHE A 274 1.47 -37.52 7.11
CA PHE A 274 0.38 -37.34 6.15
C PHE A 274 -0.64 -36.31 6.58
N PHE A 275 -0.79 -36.03 7.88
CA PHE A 275 -1.85 -35.18 8.39
C PHE A 275 -1.38 -34.18 9.44
N THR A 276 -1.71 -32.92 9.21
CA THR A 276 -1.51 -31.81 10.14
C THR A 276 -2.84 -31.09 10.35
N PHE A 277 -3.19 -30.82 11.59
CA PHE A 277 -4.37 -30.04 11.97
C PHE A 277 -3.93 -28.81 12.79
N ASN A 278 -4.55 -27.66 12.53
CA ASN A 278 -4.35 -26.46 13.33
C ASN A 278 -5.68 -25.81 13.65
N ILE A 279 -5.78 -25.27 14.87
CA ILE A 279 -6.88 -24.41 15.29
C ILE A 279 -6.31 -23.24 16.08
N GLY A 280 -6.68 -22.04 15.70
CA GLY A 280 -6.27 -20.81 16.37
C GLY A 280 -7.47 -19.94 16.69
N THR A 281 -7.43 -19.23 17.79
CA THR A 281 -8.42 -18.22 18.14
C THR A 281 -7.75 -16.96 18.68
N ARG A 282 -8.33 -15.80 18.39
CA ARG A 282 -7.87 -14.49 18.81
C ARG A 282 -9.04 -13.66 19.31
N LEU A 283 -8.91 -13.13 20.50
CA LEU A 283 -9.81 -12.15 21.09
C LEU A 283 -9.16 -10.78 21.02
N THR A 284 -9.84 -9.82 20.42
CA THR A 284 -9.32 -8.45 20.24
C THR A 284 -10.32 -7.43 20.80
N PHE A 285 -9.81 -6.48 21.54
CA PHE A 285 -10.52 -5.30 22.02
C PHE A 285 -9.92 -4.07 21.36
N THR A 286 -10.76 -3.18 20.85
CA THR A 286 -10.32 -1.93 20.23
C THR A 286 -11.08 -0.75 20.78
N GLY A 287 -10.42 0.40 20.88
CA GLY A 287 -11.00 1.65 21.30
C GLY A 287 -10.53 2.80 20.38
N ILE A 288 -11.45 3.66 19.99
CA ILE A 288 -11.17 4.89 19.23
C ILE A 288 -11.70 6.06 20.01
N LYS A 289 -10.85 7.06 20.23
CA LYS A 289 -11.26 8.36 20.80
C LYS A 289 -10.80 9.46 19.86
N ALA A 290 -11.67 10.41 19.58
CA ALA A 290 -11.38 11.53 18.72
C ALA A 290 -12.22 12.73 19.10
N SER A 291 -11.70 13.94 18.89
CA SER A 291 -12.44 15.18 19.10
C SER A 291 -12.05 16.25 18.07
N TRP A 292 -13.02 17.11 17.76
CA TRP A 292 -12.88 18.24 16.83
C TRP A 292 -13.20 19.55 17.52
N ASN A 293 -12.40 20.57 17.21
CA ASN A 293 -12.62 21.94 17.64
C ASN A 293 -13.16 22.84 16.53
N ASP A 294 -13.12 22.38 15.25
CA ASP A 294 -13.27 23.24 14.08
C ASP A 294 -14.24 22.75 12.99
N ILE A 295 -15.00 21.66 13.22
CA ILE A 295 -15.84 21.02 12.20
C ILE A 295 -17.28 21.51 12.13
N ILE A 296 -17.63 22.51 12.85
CA ILE A 296 -19.01 23.00 12.99
C ILE A 296 -19.71 23.23 11.63
N SER A 297 -18.95 23.51 10.56
CA SER A 297 -19.51 23.77 9.22
C SER A 297 -19.89 22.51 8.42
N VAL A 298 -19.29 21.34 8.73
CA VAL A 298 -19.51 20.10 7.95
C VAL A 298 -20.48 19.15 8.66
N ASN A 299 -20.40 19.05 9.98
CA ASN A 299 -21.36 18.30 10.78
C ASN A 299 -21.33 18.79 12.25
N PRO A 300 -22.28 19.68 12.64
CA PRO A 300 -22.31 20.29 13.98
C PRO A 300 -22.46 19.30 15.14
N GLN A 301 -22.95 18.08 14.88
CA GLN A 301 -23.22 17.07 15.93
C GLN A 301 -21.98 16.26 16.29
N LEU A 302 -20.89 16.36 15.52
CA LEU A 302 -19.67 15.59 15.71
C LEU A 302 -18.61 16.36 16.47
N SER A 303 -18.79 16.54 17.77
CA SER A 303 -17.75 17.14 18.61
C SER A 303 -16.80 16.08 19.19
N LYS A 304 -17.27 14.86 19.41
CA LYS A 304 -16.49 13.83 20.12
C LYS A 304 -16.92 12.42 19.78
N ILE A 305 -15.94 11.53 19.55
CA ILE A 305 -16.14 10.10 19.32
C ILE A 305 -15.49 9.29 20.43
N ASN A 306 -16.19 8.27 20.89
CA ASN A 306 -15.67 7.22 21.78
C ASN A 306 -16.33 5.90 21.37
N LEU A 307 -15.63 5.10 20.57
CA LEU A 307 -16.07 3.80 20.07
C LEU A 307 -15.22 2.70 20.67
N ASN A 308 -15.89 1.69 21.24
CA ASN A 308 -15.24 0.48 21.71
C ASN A 308 -15.86 -0.72 21.01
N SER A 309 -15.04 -1.64 20.58
CA SER A 309 -15.50 -2.90 20.00
C SER A 309 -14.66 -4.09 20.45
N ARG A 310 -15.24 -5.27 20.30
CA ARG A 310 -14.59 -6.55 20.56
C ARG A 310 -14.86 -7.51 19.43
N ALA A 311 -13.88 -8.34 19.11
CA ALA A 311 -14.02 -9.36 18.08
C ALA A 311 -13.33 -10.64 18.52
N LEU A 312 -13.99 -11.77 18.25
CA LEU A 312 -13.43 -13.11 18.33
C LEU A 312 -13.25 -13.62 16.90
N THR A 313 -12.04 -14.02 16.56
CA THR A 313 -11.73 -14.62 15.26
C THR A 313 -11.11 -15.99 15.46
N THR A 314 -11.42 -16.90 14.55
CA THR A 314 -10.98 -18.30 14.61
C THR A 314 -10.49 -18.74 13.25
N THR A 315 -9.45 -19.57 13.24
CA THR A 315 -8.95 -20.25 12.05
C THR A 315 -8.83 -21.73 12.34
N VAL A 316 -9.36 -22.55 11.43
CA VAL A 316 -9.18 -24.01 11.43
C VAL A 316 -8.54 -24.38 10.12
N SER A 317 -7.45 -25.13 10.17
CA SER A 317 -6.80 -25.60 8.94
C SER A 317 -6.40 -27.07 9.02
N MET A 318 -6.51 -27.73 7.89
CA MET A 318 -6.10 -29.12 7.71
C MET A 318 -5.15 -29.21 6.52
N LYS A 319 -4.13 -30.02 6.67
CA LYS A 319 -3.20 -30.37 5.61
C LYS A 319 -3.11 -31.88 5.52
N LEU A 320 -3.44 -32.41 4.35
CA LEU A 320 -3.39 -33.82 4.03
C LEU A 320 -2.33 -34.07 2.95
N ARG A 321 -1.45 -35.03 3.14
CA ARG A 321 -0.44 -35.47 2.19
C ARG A 321 -0.67 -36.93 1.82
N PRO A 322 -1.59 -37.22 0.88
CA PRO A 322 -1.89 -38.61 0.47
C PRO A 322 -0.65 -39.32 -0.11
N SER A 323 0.28 -38.58 -0.61
CA SER A 323 1.56 -39.06 -1.12
C SER A 323 2.65 -37.99 -1.01
N LYS A 324 3.91 -38.37 -1.27
CA LYS A 324 5.03 -37.40 -1.38
C LYS A 324 4.85 -36.40 -2.52
N LYS A 325 3.94 -36.67 -3.47
CA LYS A 325 3.70 -35.82 -4.65
C LYS A 325 2.50 -34.88 -4.49
N VAL A 326 1.59 -35.15 -3.57
CA VAL A 326 0.32 -34.44 -3.46
C VAL A 326 0.13 -33.92 -2.03
N GLN A 327 -0.21 -32.66 -1.91
CA GLN A 327 -0.68 -32.06 -0.67
C GLN A 327 -2.01 -31.36 -0.92
N ILE A 328 -2.98 -31.61 -0.07
CA ILE A 328 -4.27 -30.94 -0.04
C ILE A 328 -4.31 -30.09 1.23
N SER A 329 -4.77 -28.86 1.11
CA SER A 329 -4.93 -27.93 2.24
C SER A 329 -6.32 -27.32 2.23
N THR A 330 -6.91 -27.19 3.43
CA THR A 330 -8.18 -26.51 3.63
C THR A 330 -8.02 -25.55 4.79
N VAL A 331 -8.49 -24.32 4.62
CA VAL A 331 -8.51 -23.31 5.67
C VAL A 331 -9.90 -22.70 5.75
N LEU A 332 -10.48 -22.77 6.94
CA LEU A 332 -11.67 -22.02 7.33
C LEU A 332 -11.22 -20.94 8.30
N SER A 333 -11.50 -19.70 8.01
CA SER A 333 -11.06 -18.59 8.86
C SER A 333 -12.11 -17.50 8.96
N SER A 334 -12.08 -16.80 10.09
CA SER A 334 -12.80 -15.55 10.25
C SER A 334 -11.81 -14.42 10.49
N GLY A 335 -12.13 -13.24 9.96
CA GLY A 335 -11.42 -12.00 10.19
C GLY A 335 -12.40 -10.91 10.57
N PHE A 336 -11.91 -9.79 11.09
CA PHE A 336 -12.72 -8.61 11.30
C PHE A 336 -11.92 -7.35 10.94
N ARG A 337 -12.65 -6.33 10.54
CA ARG A 337 -12.14 -4.97 10.37
C ARG A 337 -12.94 -4.05 11.27
N ASN A 338 -12.27 -3.46 12.24
CA ASN A 338 -12.87 -2.39 13.02
C ASN A 338 -12.78 -1.08 12.25
N PRO A 339 -13.83 -0.23 12.22
CA PRO A 339 -13.69 1.12 11.68
C PRO A 339 -12.50 1.82 12.33
N ASN A 340 -11.69 2.50 11.55
CA ASN A 340 -10.57 3.30 12.02
C ASN A 340 -10.87 4.79 11.87
N ILE A 341 -9.93 5.66 12.23
CA ILE A 341 -10.14 7.10 12.15
C ILE A 341 -10.32 7.62 10.70
N ASP A 342 -9.74 6.93 9.71
CA ASP A 342 -9.96 7.25 8.29
C ASP A 342 -11.38 6.89 7.84
N ASP A 343 -11.97 5.85 8.41
CA ASP A 343 -13.36 5.46 8.10
C ASP A 343 -14.40 6.40 8.73
N ILE A 344 -14.18 6.80 9.97
CA ILE A 344 -15.20 7.50 10.80
C ILE A 344 -15.00 8.99 10.93
N GLY A 345 -13.80 9.52 10.67
CA GLY A 345 -13.47 10.91 10.98
C GLY A 345 -12.81 11.69 9.84
N LYS A 346 -12.72 11.11 8.66
CA LYS A 346 -12.07 11.74 7.51
C LYS A 346 -12.96 12.76 6.82
N ILE A 347 -12.36 13.89 6.48
CA ILE A 347 -12.95 14.88 5.56
C ILE A 347 -12.05 14.95 4.32
N ARG A 348 -12.61 14.61 3.17
CA ARG A 348 -11.88 14.61 1.89
C ARG A 348 -12.81 14.95 0.74
N GLU A 349 -12.50 16.03 0.03
CA GLU A 349 -13.11 16.34 -1.26
C GLU A 349 -12.28 15.71 -2.40
N ASN A 350 -12.96 15.11 -3.36
CA ASN A 350 -12.39 14.63 -4.62
C ASN A 350 -13.46 14.65 -5.71
N ASN A 351 -13.20 15.38 -6.79
CA ASN A 351 -14.09 15.46 -7.97
C ASN A 351 -15.57 15.75 -7.66
N GLY A 352 -15.83 16.73 -6.77
CA GLY A 352 -17.20 17.11 -6.39
C GLY A 352 -17.86 16.19 -5.36
N LEU A 353 -17.18 15.14 -4.91
CA LEU A 353 -17.65 14.28 -3.82
C LEU A 353 -16.90 14.62 -2.53
N LEU A 354 -17.62 14.92 -1.47
CA LEU A 354 -17.06 15.17 -0.14
C LEU A 354 -17.35 14.01 0.80
N VAL A 355 -16.29 13.29 1.18
CA VAL A 355 -16.38 12.30 2.26
C VAL A 355 -16.56 13.04 3.58
N VAL A 356 -17.62 12.71 4.31
CA VAL A 356 -17.94 13.28 5.62
C VAL A 356 -17.89 12.19 6.70
N PRO A 357 -17.62 12.57 7.98
CA PRO A 357 -17.57 11.64 9.08
C PRO A 357 -18.88 10.87 9.33
N ASN A 358 -18.77 9.57 9.67
CA ASN A 358 -19.90 8.75 10.14
C ASN A 358 -19.49 7.94 11.38
N THR A 359 -20.08 8.24 12.52
CA THR A 359 -19.79 7.62 13.82
C THR A 359 -20.62 6.37 14.11
N PHE A 360 -21.56 6.01 13.24
CA PHE A 360 -22.46 4.86 13.43
C PHE A 360 -21.94 3.56 12.83
N LEU A 361 -20.71 3.57 12.29
CA LEU A 361 -20.10 2.37 11.71
C LEU A 361 -19.92 1.26 12.73
N LYS A 362 -20.24 0.05 12.28
CA LYS A 362 -20.05 -1.20 13.03
C LYS A 362 -18.89 -1.99 12.41
N PRO A 363 -18.21 -2.85 13.18
CA PRO A 363 -17.18 -3.74 12.64
C PRO A 363 -17.71 -4.61 11.51
N GLU A 364 -16.89 -4.75 10.49
CA GLU A 364 -17.06 -5.68 9.37
C GLU A 364 -16.44 -7.03 9.74
N TYR A 365 -17.05 -8.13 9.35
CA TYR A 365 -16.51 -9.48 9.53
C TYR A 365 -16.37 -10.19 8.20
N ALA A 366 -15.29 -10.93 8.04
CA ALA A 366 -15.03 -11.78 6.90
C ALA A 366 -14.99 -13.24 7.33
N TYR A 367 -15.63 -14.12 6.57
CA TYR A 367 -15.58 -15.57 6.72
C TYR A 367 -15.05 -16.15 5.42
N ASN A 368 -13.94 -16.86 5.49
CA ASN A 368 -13.23 -17.35 4.33
C ASN A 368 -13.09 -18.87 4.35
N LEU A 369 -13.35 -19.49 3.20
CA LEU A 369 -12.96 -20.85 2.86
C LEU A 369 -11.86 -20.79 1.80
N ASP A 370 -10.75 -21.45 2.05
CA ASP A 370 -9.64 -21.61 1.12
C ASP A 370 -9.35 -23.10 0.92
N LEU A 371 -9.27 -23.53 -0.33
CA LEU A 371 -8.96 -24.89 -0.74
C LEU A 371 -7.72 -24.88 -1.63
N GLY A 372 -6.76 -25.74 -1.33
CA GLY A 372 -5.52 -25.80 -2.08
C GLY A 372 -5.11 -27.22 -2.40
N ILE A 373 -4.57 -27.41 -3.60
CA ILE A 373 -3.94 -28.66 -4.03
C ILE A 373 -2.57 -28.33 -4.59
N ASP A 374 -1.55 -28.95 -4.02
CA ASP A 374 -0.15 -28.84 -4.48
C ASP A 374 0.27 -30.17 -5.07
N PHE A 375 0.84 -30.11 -6.27
CA PHE A 375 1.49 -31.24 -6.93
C PHE A 375 2.99 -30.99 -7.04
N LYS A 376 3.81 -31.97 -6.66
CA LYS A 376 5.26 -31.88 -6.69
C LYS A 376 5.84 -33.15 -7.28
N SER A 377 6.77 -33.04 -8.21
CA SER A 377 7.51 -34.20 -8.71
C SER A 377 8.49 -34.73 -7.65
N LEU A 378 8.85 -36.02 -7.75
CA LEU A 378 9.76 -36.65 -6.78
C LEU A 378 11.19 -36.07 -6.81
N ASP A 379 11.62 -35.60 -7.96
CA ASP A 379 12.91 -34.93 -8.20
C ASP A 379 12.90 -33.46 -7.81
N ASN A 380 11.74 -32.92 -7.36
CA ASN A 380 11.53 -31.51 -7.04
C ASN A 380 11.66 -30.54 -8.22
N ASN A 381 11.70 -31.02 -9.45
CA ASN A 381 11.89 -30.20 -10.64
C ASN A 381 10.61 -29.57 -11.14
N ASN A 382 9.45 -30.08 -10.71
CA ASN A 382 8.14 -29.57 -11.08
C ASN A 382 7.27 -29.36 -9.85
N TYR A 383 6.57 -28.25 -9.82
CA TYR A 383 5.61 -27.89 -8.79
C TYR A 383 4.46 -27.10 -9.41
N ILE A 384 3.24 -27.45 -9.05
CA ILE A 384 2.04 -26.67 -9.35
C ILE A 384 1.16 -26.60 -8.11
N SER A 385 0.69 -25.42 -7.81
CA SER A 385 -0.25 -25.10 -6.74
C SER A 385 -1.53 -24.53 -7.34
N LEU A 386 -2.65 -25.13 -7.01
CA LEU A 386 -3.98 -24.65 -7.35
C LEU A 386 -4.65 -24.21 -6.05
N ARG A 387 -5.15 -22.99 -6.00
CA ARG A 387 -5.90 -22.42 -4.86
C ARG A 387 -7.24 -21.91 -5.34
N GLY A 388 -8.28 -22.19 -4.58
CA GLY A 388 -9.60 -21.58 -4.75
C GLY A 388 -10.07 -21.03 -3.42
N PHE A 389 -10.69 -19.86 -3.42
CA PHE A 389 -11.18 -19.21 -2.22
C PHE A 389 -12.56 -18.60 -2.40
N SER A 390 -13.30 -18.51 -1.29
CA SER A 390 -14.57 -17.81 -1.22
C SER A 390 -14.68 -17.11 0.13
N THR A 391 -15.00 -15.84 0.11
CA THR A 391 -15.12 -14.98 1.30
C THR A 391 -16.49 -14.33 1.33
N ILE A 392 -17.15 -14.39 2.47
CA ILE A 392 -18.35 -13.63 2.78
C ILE A 392 -17.94 -12.49 3.70
N ILE A 393 -18.17 -11.25 3.28
CA ILE A 393 -17.97 -10.06 4.10
C ILE A 393 -19.33 -9.66 4.65
N SER A 394 -19.49 -9.68 5.97
CA SER A 394 -20.70 -9.24 6.65
C SER A 394 -20.57 -7.80 7.12
N ARG A 395 -21.58 -7.00 6.88
CA ARG A 395 -21.58 -5.55 7.20
C ARG A 395 -20.44 -4.81 6.54
N HIS A 396 -20.21 -5.07 5.25
CA HIS A 396 -19.17 -4.41 4.46
C HIS A 396 -19.17 -2.89 4.66
N ILE A 397 -17.99 -2.32 4.93
CA ILE A 397 -17.82 -0.87 5.04
C ILE A 397 -17.41 -0.33 3.68
N GLY A 398 -18.35 0.33 3.01
CA GLY A 398 -18.15 0.96 1.71
C GLY A 398 -18.73 2.37 1.67
N ARG A 399 -18.43 3.12 0.61
CA ARG A 399 -18.94 4.47 0.41
C ARG A 399 -20.31 4.46 -0.22
N ASP A 400 -21.15 5.37 0.26
CA ASP A 400 -22.50 5.61 -0.26
C ASP A 400 -22.91 7.06 -0.02
N ASN A 401 -23.94 7.54 -0.71
CA ASN A 401 -24.52 8.85 -0.50
C ASN A 401 -24.87 9.07 0.97
N TYR A 402 -24.60 10.25 1.48
CA TYR A 402 -24.82 10.59 2.88
C TYR A 402 -25.43 11.97 3.01
N THR A 403 -26.51 12.08 3.78
CA THR A 403 -27.15 13.36 4.08
C THR A 403 -26.58 13.95 5.36
N VAL A 404 -26.19 15.21 5.31
CA VAL A 404 -25.65 15.96 6.45
C VAL A 404 -26.76 16.79 7.05
N PHE A 405 -26.99 16.69 8.36
CA PHE A 405 -27.94 17.56 9.06
C PHE A 405 -27.30 18.93 9.30
N SER A 406 -27.93 20.00 8.83
CA SER A 406 -27.43 21.35 9.06
C SER A 406 -27.87 21.89 10.42
N ASP A 407 -29.07 21.58 10.87
CA ASP A 407 -29.61 21.75 12.22
C ASP A 407 -30.89 20.90 12.41
N ILE A 408 -31.55 21.03 13.60
CA ILE A 408 -32.76 20.26 13.93
C ILE A 408 -33.98 20.68 13.07
N THR A 409 -33.91 21.81 12.37
CA THR A 409 -35.04 22.44 11.66
C THR A 409 -34.93 22.40 10.14
N THR A 410 -33.76 22.04 9.58
CA THR A 410 -33.54 21.99 8.14
C THR A 410 -33.56 20.56 7.61
N PRO A 411 -34.11 20.32 6.39
CA PRO A 411 -34.11 19.00 5.79
C PRO A 411 -32.71 18.54 5.47
N ASP A 412 -32.52 17.23 5.42
CA ASP A 412 -31.29 16.55 5.07
C ASP A 412 -30.70 17.10 3.77
N LEU A 413 -29.44 17.54 3.82
CA LEU A 413 -28.74 18.05 2.66
C LEU A 413 -27.86 16.94 2.06
N SER A 414 -28.06 16.64 0.78
CA SER A 414 -27.21 15.76 -0.02
C SER A 414 -26.06 16.51 -0.69
N THR A 415 -26.11 17.85 -0.71
CA THR A 415 -25.05 18.73 -1.21
C THR A 415 -24.78 19.85 -0.22
N ILE A 416 -23.53 20.29 -0.12
CA ILE A 416 -23.10 21.41 0.72
C ILE A 416 -22.07 22.27 -0.01
N ILE A 417 -21.88 23.50 0.42
CA ILE A 417 -20.77 24.34 -0.06
C ILE A 417 -19.51 24.02 0.75
N TYR A 418 -18.48 23.52 0.09
CA TYR A 418 -17.19 23.24 0.69
C TYR A 418 -16.06 23.89 -0.11
N ASN A 419 -15.27 24.74 0.55
CA ASN A 419 -14.22 25.55 -0.10
C ASN A 419 -14.71 26.37 -1.31
N GLY A 420 -15.96 26.88 -1.24
CA GLY A 420 -16.58 27.71 -2.29
C GLY A 420 -17.14 26.94 -3.50
N GLU A 421 -17.13 25.62 -3.46
CA GLU A 421 -17.71 24.76 -4.50
C GLU A 421 -18.86 23.93 -3.90
N GLU A 422 -19.95 23.72 -4.66
CA GLU A 422 -21.01 22.81 -4.27
C GLU A 422 -20.53 21.37 -4.48
N VAL A 423 -20.66 20.53 -3.45
CA VAL A 423 -20.20 19.15 -3.45
C VAL A 423 -21.26 18.21 -2.92
N THR A 424 -21.34 17.01 -3.48
CA THR A 424 -22.21 15.94 -2.99
C THR A 424 -21.56 15.24 -1.80
N THR A 425 -22.32 15.04 -0.73
CA THR A 425 -21.81 14.36 0.47
C THR A 425 -21.96 12.86 0.38
N ILE A 426 -20.87 12.17 0.67
CA ILE A 426 -20.78 10.70 0.77
C ILE A 426 -20.13 10.32 2.10
N SER A 427 -20.40 9.13 2.59
CA SER A 427 -19.72 8.61 3.78
C SER A 427 -19.55 7.10 3.72
N ASN A 428 -18.65 6.57 4.54
CA ASN A 428 -18.59 5.14 4.77
C ASN A 428 -19.84 4.68 5.52
N LYS A 429 -20.46 3.59 5.04
CA LYS A 429 -21.63 2.94 5.64
C LYS A 429 -21.42 1.43 5.68
N ASN A 430 -22.18 0.74 6.52
CA ASN A 430 -22.26 -0.72 6.48
C ASN A 430 -23.28 -1.14 5.41
N LEU A 431 -22.80 -1.65 4.28
CA LEU A 431 -23.54 -1.94 3.05
C LEU A 431 -24.06 -3.39 2.95
N GLY A 432 -24.28 -4.06 4.09
CA GLY A 432 -24.78 -5.44 4.08
C GLY A 432 -23.71 -6.50 3.84
N ASN A 433 -24.12 -7.65 3.31
CA ASN A 433 -23.21 -8.76 3.01
C ASN A 433 -22.70 -8.68 1.57
N ARG A 434 -21.42 -9.00 1.39
CA ARG A 434 -20.75 -9.00 0.09
C ARG A 434 -19.97 -10.29 -0.07
N PHE A 435 -19.77 -10.73 -1.32
CA PHE A 435 -19.10 -11.98 -1.66
C PHE A 435 -17.89 -11.72 -2.52
N ILE A 436 -16.78 -12.39 -2.23
CA ILE A 436 -15.58 -12.42 -3.06
C ILE A 436 -15.19 -13.87 -3.28
N HIS A 437 -14.87 -14.24 -4.50
CA HIS A 437 -14.35 -15.56 -4.82
C HIS A 437 -13.27 -15.47 -5.89
N GLY A 438 -12.47 -16.49 -5.98
CA GLY A 438 -11.42 -16.49 -6.97
C GLY A 438 -10.57 -17.75 -6.92
N PHE A 439 -9.61 -17.78 -7.83
CA PHE A 439 -8.62 -18.84 -7.86
C PHE A 439 -7.25 -18.31 -8.24
N SER A 440 -6.21 -19.04 -7.85
CA SER A 440 -4.85 -18.81 -8.33
C SER A 440 -4.19 -20.13 -8.74
N VAL A 441 -3.32 -20.01 -9.72
CA VAL A 441 -2.43 -21.08 -10.19
C VAL A 441 -1.02 -20.55 -10.13
N ASP A 442 -0.14 -21.23 -9.41
CA ASP A 442 1.26 -20.89 -9.29
C ASP A 442 2.10 -22.14 -9.50
N GLY A 443 3.26 -21.99 -10.13
CA GLY A 443 4.12 -23.13 -10.29
C GLY A 443 5.44 -22.85 -10.97
N PHE A 444 6.21 -23.92 -11.03
CA PHE A 444 7.43 -23.94 -11.82
C PHE A 444 7.70 -25.32 -12.42
N SER A 445 8.41 -25.32 -13.52
CA SER A 445 8.90 -26.52 -14.18
C SER A 445 10.35 -26.33 -14.62
N GLU A 446 11.22 -27.25 -14.29
CA GLU A 446 12.58 -27.33 -14.81
C GLU A 446 12.54 -28.06 -16.15
N ILE A 447 12.53 -27.29 -17.25
CA ILE A 447 12.40 -27.82 -18.61
C ILE A 447 13.69 -28.52 -19.03
N LEU A 448 14.84 -27.95 -18.63
CA LEU A 448 16.20 -28.48 -18.82
C LEU A 448 16.98 -28.19 -17.55
N ASN A 449 18.07 -28.90 -17.30
CA ASN A 449 18.92 -28.75 -16.10
C ASN A 449 19.31 -27.29 -15.76
N ASN A 450 19.28 -26.41 -16.75
CA ASN A 450 19.64 -24.99 -16.59
C ASN A 450 18.51 -24.04 -16.93
N LEU A 451 17.31 -24.52 -17.28
CA LEU A 451 16.20 -23.72 -17.76
C LEU A 451 14.93 -23.99 -16.94
N LYS A 452 14.52 -23.01 -16.18
CA LYS A 452 13.34 -23.05 -15.32
C LYS A 452 12.25 -22.11 -15.83
N LEU A 453 11.05 -22.64 -15.99
CA LEU A 453 9.82 -21.88 -16.24
C LEU A 453 9.09 -21.66 -14.91
N ASN A 454 8.69 -20.42 -14.61
CA ASN A 454 7.78 -20.09 -13.52
C ASN A 454 6.53 -19.46 -14.12
N TYR A 455 5.38 -19.73 -13.54
CA TYR A 455 4.11 -19.17 -14.01
C TYR A 455 3.20 -18.87 -12.84
N SER A 456 2.39 -17.81 -13.01
CA SER A 456 1.34 -17.44 -12.07
C SER A 456 0.14 -16.89 -12.82
N LEU A 457 -1.05 -17.18 -12.30
CA LEU A 457 -2.33 -16.65 -12.78
C LEU A 457 -3.23 -16.44 -11.58
N THR A 458 -3.89 -15.27 -11.51
CA THR A 458 -4.84 -14.94 -10.44
C THR A 458 -6.10 -14.34 -11.04
N TYR A 459 -7.24 -14.87 -10.62
CA TYR A 459 -8.56 -14.36 -10.91
C TYR A 459 -9.30 -14.12 -9.59
N THR A 460 -9.89 -12.95 -9.46
CA THR A 460 -10.73 -12.56 -8.33
C THR A 460 -11.98 -11.91 -8.89
N ASP A 461 -13.12 -12.30 -8.34
CA ASP A 461 -14.41 -11.70 -8.66
C ASP A 461 -15.11 -11.30 -7.36
N GLY A 462 -15.78 -10.16 -7.39
CA GLY A 462 -16.59 -9.64 -6.31
C GLY A 462 -18.03 -9.49 -6.78
N ASP A 463 -18.98 -9.79 -5.91
CA ASP A 463 -20.39 -9.67 -6.27
C ASP A 463 -20.74 -8.24 -6.69
N THR A 464 -21.65 -8.12 -7.65
CA THR A 464 -22.30 -6.87 -8.03
C THR A 464 -23.65 -6.82 -7.33
N ASN A 465 -23.76 -5.95 -6.34
CA ASN A 465 -25.03 -5.74 -5.65
C ASN A 465 -25.83 -4.64 -6.37
N GLU A 466 -27.11 -4.92 -6.69
CA GLU A 466 -27.96 -3.96 -7.40
C GLU A 466 -28.10 -2.60 -6.68
N SER A 467 -28.05 -2.60 -5.35
CA SER A 467 -28.20 -1.38 -4.54
C SER A 467 -26.90 -0.61 -4.33
N TYR A 468 -25.72 -1.29 -4.34
CA TYR A 468 -24.43 -0.71 -3.92
C TYR A 468 -23.35 -0.81 -4.98
N GLY A 469 -23.64 -1.40 -6.14
CA GLY A 469 -22.71 -1.58 -7.23
C GLY A 469 -21.59 -2.59 -6.93
N PRO A 470 -20.53 -2.61 -7.78
CA PRO A 470 -19.39 -3.50 -7.63
C PRO A 470 -18.57 -3.23 -6.37
N LEU A 471 -17.89 -4.26 -5.86
CA LEU A 471 -16.91 -4.13 -4.77
C LEU A 471 -15.66 -3.37 -5.21
N PRO A 472 -15.10 -2.49 -4.37
CA PRO A 472 -13.82 -1.86 -4.65
C PRO A 472 -12.65 -2.84 -4.59
N SER A 473 -11.54 -2.47 -5.26
CA SER A 473 -10.26 -3.17 -5.20
C SER A 473 -10.25 -4.58 -5.81
N ILE A 474 -11.23 -4.92 -6.63
CA ILE A 474 -11.24 -6.16 -7.42
C ILE A 474 -10.48 -5.90 -8.72
N SER A 475 -9.25 -6.42 -8.80
CA SER A 475 -8.42 -6.29 -10.01
C SER A 475 -8.89 -7.25 -11.11
N PRO A 476 -8.73 -6.88 -12.40
CA PRO A 476 -8.96 -7.82 -13.49
C PRO A 476 -7.99 -9.01 -13.41
N LEU A 477 -8.29 -10.11 -14.13
CA LEU A 477 -7.40 -11.26 -14.21
C LEU A 477 -5.99 -10.83 -14.65
N PHE A 478 -4.98 -11.30 -13.94
CA PHE A 478 -3.58 -11.02 -14.23
C PHE A 478 -2.68 -12.24 -14.02
N GLY A 479 -1.52 -12.19 -14.62
CA GLY A 479 -0.55 -13.27 -14.47
C GLY A 479 0.84 -12.93 -14.97
N SER A 480 1.73 -13.91 -14.82
CA SER A 480 3.09 -13.81 -15.33
C SER A 480 3.65 -15.16 -15.75
N ILE A 481 4.53 -15.14 -16.75
CA ILE A 481 5.34 -16.28 -17.17
C ILE A 481 6.78 -15.80 -17.18
N ALA A 482 7.66 -16.52 -16.49
CA ALA A 482 9.08 -16.18 -16.42
C ALA A 482 9.95 -17.39 -16.76
N MET A 483 10.87 -17.21 -17.69
CA MET A 483 11.85 -18.20 -18.07
C MET A 483 13.22 -17.78 -17.54
N THR A 484 13.84 -18.64 -16.75
CA THR A 484 15.14 -18.38 -16.12
C THR A 484 16.17 -19.41 -16.59
N TYR A 485 17.23 -18.94 -17.22
CA TYR A 485 18.38 -19.74 -17.60
C TYR A 485 19.53 -19.44 -16.65
N THR A 486 20.09 -20.49 -16.03
CA THR A 486 21.22 -20.38 -15.09
C THR A 486 22.35 -21.32 -15.52
N LYS A 487 23.52 -20.77 -15.77
CA LYS A 487 24.70 -21.55 -16.08
C LYS A 487 25.94 -20.90 -15.47
N LYS A 488 26.58 -21.61 -14.54
CA LYS A 488 27.75 -21.11 -13.79
C LYS A 488 27.43 -19.70 -13.19
N ASP A 489 28.19 -18.71 -13.62
CA ASP A 489 28.12 -17.32 -13.11
C ASP A 489 27.08 -16.42 -13.82
N ILE A 490 26.33 -17.00 -14.77
CA ILE A 490 25.36 -16.28 -15.58
C ILE A 490 23.95 -16.72 -15.21
N ASN A 491 23.09 -15.74 -14.93
CA ASN A 491 21.66 -15.94 -14.81
C ASN A 491 20.96 -14.97 -15.77
N ILE A 492 20.05 -15.48 -16.62
CA ILE A 492 19.24 -14.68 -17.54
C ILE A 492 17.79 -15.03 -17.27
N ARG A 493 16.97 -14.02 -17.10
CA ARG A 493 15.53 -14.16 -16.83
C ARG A 493 14.72 -13.27 -17.76
N ALA A 494 13.82 -13.87 -18.54
CA ALA A 494 12.77 -13.17 -19.28
C ALA A 494 11.45 -13.32 -18.53
N ILE A 495 10.72 -12.20 -18.34
CA ILE A 495 9.43 -12.17 -17.64
C ILE A 495 8.42 -11.51 -18.56
N TYR A 496 7.35 -12.22 -18.87
CA TYR A 496 6.16 -11.71 -19.52
C TYR A 496 5.05 -11.54 -18.46
N LYS A 497 4.52 -10.33 -18.31
CA LYS A 497 3.40 -9.98 -17.42
C LYS A 497 2.22 -9.53 -18.23
N PHE A 498 1.01 -9.80 -17.76
CA PHE A 498 -0.21 -9.37 -18.43
C PHE A 498 -1.33 -9.11 -17.42
N SER A 499 -2.28 -8.29 -17.83
CA SER A 499 -3.56 -8.06 -17.17
C SER A 499 -4.65 -7.95 -18.22
N GLN A 500 -5.83 -8.48 -17.91
CA GLN A 500 -7.03 -8.27 -18.73
C GLN A 500 -7.58 -6.85 -18.53
N SER A 501 -8.54 -6.47 -19.39
CA SER A 501 -9.32 -5.25 -19.22
C SER A 501 -10.29 -5.35 -18.05
N LYS A 502 -10.70 -4.19 -17.54
CA LYS A 502 -11.82 -4.06 -16.60
C LYS A 502 -12.74 -2.94 -17.13
N ASP A 503 -13.99 -3.27 -17.38
CA ASP A 503 -14.97 -2.36 -17.94
C ASP A 503 -15.44 -1.33 -16.89
N ALA A 504 -15.90 -0.16 -17.33
CA ALA A 504 -16.28 0.94 -16.46
C ALA A 504 -17.40 0.58 -15.46
N ASN A 505 -18.35 -0.28 -15.88
CA ASN A 505 -19.46 -0.73 -15.03
C ASN A 505 -19.04 -1.72 -13.92
N GLU A 506 -17.80 -2.20 -13.92
CA GLU A 506 -17.23 -3.06 -12.89
C GLU A 506 -16.50 -2.25 -11.79
N TYR A 507 -16.45 -0.92 -11.91
CA TYR A 507 -15.81 -0.03 -10.93
C TYR A 507 -16.77 0.34 -9.81
N SER A 508 -16.22 0.39 -8.58
CA SER A 508 -16.99 0.75 -7.40
C SER A 508 -17.38 2.23 -7.38
N PHE A 509 -18.49 2.52 -6.71
CA PHE A 509 -18.87 3.89 -6.38
C PHE A 509 -17.90 4.50 -5.35
N GLY A 510 -17.64 5.81 -5.46
CA GLY A 510 -16.80 6.55 -4.49
C GLY A 510 -15.34 6.75 -4.92
N GLY A 511 -14.96 6.35 -6.14
CA GLY A 511 -13.68 6.68 -6.76
C GLY A 511 -12.46 6.03 -6.12
N GLU A 512 -12.63 4.86 -5.48
CA GLU A 512 -11.52 4.12 -4.86
C GLU A 512 -10.62 3.43 -5.89
N ASP A 513 -11.22 3.00 -7.00
CA ASP A 513 -10.56 2.22 -8.05
C ASP A 513 -9.97 3.08 -9.17
N GLY A 514 -10.12 4.43 -9.10
CA GLY A 514 -9.55 5.35 -10.07
C GLY A 514 -10.16 5.19 -11.47
N LEU A 515 -11.49 5.09 -11.59
CA LEU A 515 -12.16 5.08 -12.89
C LEU A 515 -11.83 6.33 -13.71
N ASP A 516 -11.73 7.47 -13.04
CA ASP A 516 -11.35 8.78 -13.61
C ASP A 516 -9.91 8.85 -14.17
N GLU A 517 -9.09 7.84 -13.87
CA GLU A 517 -7.73 7.69 -14.41
C GLU A 517 -7.66 6.79 -15.66
N THR A 518 -8.80 6.27 -16.10
CA THR A 518 -8.91 5.40 -17.29
C THR A 518 -9.13 6.20 -18.57
N PRO A 519 -9.02 5.59 -19.76
CA PRO A 519 -9.38 6.27 -21.01
C PRO A 519 -10.83 6.78 -20.98
N PHE A 520 -11.08 7.90 -21.65
CA PHE A 520 -12.40 8.50 -21.72
C PHE A 520 -12.73 9.00 -23.15
N ILE A 521 -14.01 9.22 -23.40
CA ILE A 521 -14.55 9.91 -24.57
C ILE A 521 -15.41 11.10 -24.12
N ASN A 522 -15.60 12.08 -25.00
CA ASN A 522 -16.52 13.17 -24.73
C ASN A 522 -17.96 12.71 -25.00
N GLY A 523 -18.80 12.74 -23.99
CA GLY A 523 -20.25 12.52 -24.07
C GLY A 523 -21.01 13.85 -24.11
N GLU A 524 -22.33 13.78 -24.25
CA GLU A 524 -23.21 14.96 -24.26
C GLU A 524 -23.19 15.68 -22.89
N ASP A 525 -23.18 14.92 -21.79
CA ASP A 525 -23.23 15.43 -20.42
C ASP A 525 -21.85 15.45 -19.72
N GLY A 526 -20.75 15.24 -20.45
CA GLY A 526 -19.40 15.22 -19.88
C GLY A 526 -18.54 14.05 -20.32
N LEU A 527 -17.50 13.73 -19.51
CA LEU A 527 -16.56 12.66 -19.83
C LEU A 527 -17.15 11.29 -19.50
N ILE A 528 -17.08 10.36 -20.43
CA ILE A 528 -17.47 8.95 -20.26
C ILE A 528 -16.18 8.12 -20.17
N TYR A 529 -15.88 7.58 -19.00
CA TYR A 529 -14.73 6.73 -18.76
C TYR A 529 -15.01 5.29 -19.22
N LEU A 530 -14.00 4.63 -19.76
CA LEU A 530 -14.13 3.35 -20.47
C LEU A 530 -13.59 2.14 -19.69
N GLY A 531 -12.98 2.39 -18.52
CA GLY A 531 -12.33 1.35 -17.75
C GLY A 531 -10.88 1.09 -18.17
N SER A 532 -10.21 0.16 -17.50
CA SER A 532 -8.79 -0.16 -17.75
C SER A 532 -8.62 -1.06 -18.96
N PRO A 533 -7.81 -0.69 -19.97
CA PRO A 533 -7.47 -1.58 -21.07
C PRO A 533 -6.59 -2.75 -20.62
N LYS A 534 -6.68 -3.88 -21.32
CA LYS A 534 -5.72 -4.98 -21.17
C LYS A 534 -4.31 -4.53 -21.56
N TRP A 535 -3.31 -5.13 -20.93
CA TRP A 535 -1.90 -4.84 -21.22
C TRP A 535 -1.01 -6.06 -21.04
N SER A 536 0.17 -5.98 -21.66
CA SER A 536 1.25 -6.92 -21.41
C SER A 536 2.62 -6.24 -21.49
N ASP A 537 3.57 -6.76 -20.72
CA ASP A 537 4.95 -6.30 -20.63
C ASP A 537 5.91 -7.49 -20.70
N LEU A 538 6.96 -7.35 -21.51
CA LEU A 538 8.11 -8.24 -21.53
C LEU A 538 9.33 -7.51 -20.97
N SER A 539 9.96 -8.11 -19.97
CA SER A 539 11.20 -7.60 -19.38
C SER A 539 12.27 -8.70 -19.33
N ILE A 540 13.52 -8.35 -19.60
CA ILE A 540 14.65 -9.27 -19.63
C ILE A 540 15.72 -8.78 -18.65
N TYR A 541 16.19 -9.67 -17.80
CA TYR A 541 17.22 -9.39 -16.80
C TYR A 541 18.38 -10.36 -16.97
N GLY A 542 19.58 -9.87 -16.78
CA GLY A 542 20.80 -10.67 -16.75
C GLY A 542 21.63 -10.34 -15.52
N SER A 543 22.28 -11.33 -14.94
CA SER A 543 23.33 -11.10 -13.95
C SER A 543 24.53 -11.99 -14.22
N LYS A 544 25.71 -11.45 -13.94
CA LYS A 544 26.98 -12.16 -14.07
C LYS A 544 27.91 -11.83 -12.92
N ASN A 545 28.47 -12.84 -12.29
CA ASN A 545 29.58 -12.66 -11.38
C ASN A 545 30.83 -12.35 -12.21
N ILE A 546 31.31 -11.11 -12.13
CA ILE A 546 32.56 -10.68 -12.83
C ILE A 546 33.78 -11.20 -12.09
N SER A 547 33.71 -11.17 -10.75
CA SER A 547 34.69 -11.77 -9.84
C SER A 547 33.98 -12.28 -8.59
N SER A 548 34.73 -12.79 -7.60
CA SER A 548 34.21 -13.16 -6.28
C SER A 548 33.49 -12.00 -5.57
N ASP A 549 33.88 -10.78 -5.90
CA ASP A 549 33.47 -9.58 -5.16
C ASP A 549 32.61 -8.62 -5.99
N ILE A 550 32.43 -8.87 -7.30
CA ILE A 550 31.70 -7.98 -8.21
C ILE A 550 30.60 -8.75 -8.95
N VAL A 551 29.37 -8.30 -8.81
CA VAL A 551 28.21 -8.77 -9.57
C VAL A 551 27.67 -7.65 -10.44
N LEU A 552 27.67 -7.86 -11.76
CA LEU A 552 26.99 -7.01 -12.74
C LEU A 552 25.55 -7.49 -12.94
N ARG A 553 24.60 -6.56 -12.93
CA ARG A 553 23.21 -6.80 -13.28
C ARG A 553 22.82 -5.87 -14.43
N LEU A 554 22.15 -6.43 -15.43
CA LEU A 554 21.62 -5.70 -16.56
C LEU A 554 20.12 -6.01 -16.67
N GLY A 555 19.32 -5.03 -17.02
CA GLY A 555 17.89 -5.20 -17.27
C GLY A 555 17.45 -4.40 -18.48
N LEU A 556 16.61 -4.99 -19.29
CA LEU A 556 15.83 -4.29 -20.32
C LEU A 556 14.37 -4.53 -20.00
N THR A 557 13.72 -3.52 -19.38
CA THR A 557 12.32 -3.60 -18.98
C THR A 557 11.43 -2.96 -20.02
N ASN A 558 10.18 -3.43 -20.09
CA ASN A 558 9.20 -3.00 -21.08
C ASN A 558 9.80 -2.96 -22.52
N VAL A 559 10.30 -4.14 -22.95
CA VAL A 559 11.05 -4.29 -24.23
C VAL A 559 10.30 -3.69 -25.41
N PHE A 560 8.98 -3.80 -25.42
CA PHE A 560 8.13 -3.31 -26.52
C PHE A 560 7.72 -1.84 -26.36
N ASP A 561 8.19 -1.14 -25.30
CA ASP A 561 7.84 0.26 -25.03
C ASP A 561 6.31 0.47 -24.98
N THR A 562 5.58 -0.50 -24.45
CA THR A 562 4.12 -0.49 -24.36
C THR A 562 3.66 0.55 -23.34
N HIS A 563 2.71 1.39 -23.71
CA HIS A 563 2.00 2.25 -22.77
C HIS A 563 0.92 1.45 -22.05
N TYR A 564 0.92 1.49 -20.72
CA TYR A 564 -0.14 0.92 -19.89
C TYR A 564 -0.16 1.56 -18.50
N ARG A 565 -1.29 1.41 -17.82
CA ARG A 565 -1.43 1.63 -16.36
C ARG A 565 -1.85 0.32 -15.71
N THR A 566 -1.35 0.05 -14.53
CA THR A 566 -1.90 -1.02 -13.68
C THR A 566 -3.24 -0.58 -13.11
N PHE A 567 -4.10 -1.53 -12.79
CA PHE A 567 -5.40 -1.24 -12.17
C PHE A 567 -5.25 -0.28 -10.98
N ALA A 568 -6.17 0.69 -10.88
CA ALA A 568 -6.23 1.74 -9.86
C ALA A 568 -5.01 2.69 -9.81
N SER A 569 -4.22 2.80 -10.88
CA SER A 569 -3.06 3.70 -10.95
C SER A 569 -3.33 4.94 -11.78
N GLY A 570 -3.08 6.12 -11.20
CA GLY A 570 -3.06 7.41 -11.92
C GLY A 570 -1.75 7.69 -12.65
N ILE A 571 -0.76 6.79 -12.56
CA ILE A 571 0.57 6.95 -13.16
C ILE A 571 0.79 5.85 -14.20
N SER A 572 1.17 6.23 -15.41
CA SER A 572 1.52 5.27 -16.45
C SER A 572 2.84 4.57 -16.12
N ALA A 573 2.93 3.28 -16.44
CA ALA A 573 4.12 2.48 -16.22
C ALA A 573 5.33 3.05 -17.01
N PRO A 574 6.56 2.87 -16.49
CA PRO A 574 7.77 3.25 -17.21
C PRO A 574 7.83 2.56 -18.58
N GLY A 575 8.21 3.31 -19.60
CA GLY A 575 8.49 2.79 -20.92
C GLY A 575 9.75 1.91 -20.95
N ARG A 576 10.24 1.61 -22.17
CA ARG A 576 11.46 0.83 -22.31
C ARG A 576 12.60 1.46 -21.49
N SER A 577 13.20 0.66 -20.62
CA SER A 577 14.27 1.11 -19.74
C SER A 577 15.45 0.16 -19.71
N LEU A 578 16.64 0.72 -19.91
CA LEU A 578 17.89 0.05 -19.58
C LEU A 578 18.17 0.23 -18.09
N GLN A 579 18.43 -0.87 -17.41
CA GLN A 579 18.83 -0.90 -16.01
C GLN A 579 20.24 -1.46 -15.90
N ILE A 580 21.08 -0.83 -15.08
CA ILE A 580 22.45 -1.26 -14.80
C ILE A 580 22.62 -1.26 -13.29
N GLY A 581 23.07 -2.37 -12.75
CA GLY A 581 23.38 -2.54 -11.34
C GLY A 581 24.76 -3.12 -11.14
N LEU A 582 25.50 -2.58 -10.19
CA LEU A 582 26.77 -3.11 -9.73
C LEU A 582 26.70 -3.35 -8.23
N ASN A 583 27.09 -4.53 -7.82
CA ASN A 583 27.24 -4.87 -6.41
C ASN A 583 28.69 -5.23 -6.15
N PHE A 584 29.29 -4.55 -5.20
CA PHE A 584 30.65 -4.75 -4.73
C PHE A 584 30.63 -5.34 -3.32
N LYS A 585 31.31 -6.43 -3.10
CA LYS A 585 31.63 -6.96 -1.79
C LYS A 585 32.97 -6.35 -1.36
N LEU A 586 32.98 -5.64 -0.23
CA LEU A 586 34.12 -4.91 0.31
C LEU A 586 34.74 -5.65 1.50
#